data_bb107fef825ceecae8229ce374e996c8
#
_entry.id   bb107fef825ceecae8229ce374e996c8
#
_cell.length_a   1.000
_cell.length_b   1.000
_cell.length_c   1.000
_cell.angle_alpha   90.00
_cell.angle_beta   90.00
_cell.angle_gamma   90.00
#
_symmetry.space_group_name_H-M   'P 1'
#
loop_
_entity.id
_entity.type
_entity.pdbx_description
1 polymer ?
#
loop_
_entity_poly.entity_id
_entity_poly.type
_entity_poly.pdbx_seq_one_letter_code
_entity_poly.pdbx_strand_id
1 'polypeptide(L)'
;MKKQVKVDGRISEVKLMHNPIVVRVNKFNEDAAKKFTQDMAAAHNSGQNIIPIVIDSYGGQVYSLMSMIADIKSSDLPVATIVEAKAMSCGAVLFTFGEDGHRYMAPDATVMIHDVSSGGFGKVEELKADAAEADRLDQKIFKMMAQ
;
A
#
# COMPACT_ATOMS: atom_id res chain seq x y z
N MET A 1 -5.41 28.14 -4.91
CA MET A 1 -4.52 28.62 -5.99
C MET A 1 -4.39 27.52 -7.05
N LYS A 2 -4.69 27.80 -8.30
CA LYS A 2 -4.55 26.82 -9.39
C LYS A 2 -3.17 27.02 -10.04
N LYS A 3 -2.36 25.99 -10.14
CA LYS A 3 -1.08 26.02 -10.83
C LYS A 3 -1.19 25.18 -12.10
N GLN A 4 -0.87 25.74 -13.24
CA GLN A 4 -0.79 24.99 -14.49
C GLN A 4 0.55 24.23 -14.54
N VAL A 5 0.49 22.95 -14.74
CA VAL A 5 1.67 22.08 -14.91
C VAL A 5 1.60 21.45 -16.31
N LYS A 6 2.66 21.55 -17.05
CA LYS A 6 2.79 20.96 -18.38
C LYS A 6 3.35 19.52 -18.23
N VAL A 7 2.53 18.52 -18.50
CA VAL A 7 2.93 17.11 -18.52
C VAL A 7 2.70 16.58 -19.93
N ASP A 8 3.72 16.01 -20.55
CA ASP A 8 3.68 15.45 -21.93
C ASP A 8 3.03 16.37 -22.99
N GLY A 9 3.32 17.67 -22.91
CA GLY A 9 2.80 18.65 -23.84
C GLY A 9 1.34 19.06 -23.61
N ARG A 10 0.64 18.45 -22.65
CA ARG A 10 -0.72 18.82 -22.24
C ARG A 10 -0.68 19.72 -21.00
N ILE A 11 -1.51 20.76 -21.01
CA ILE A 11 -1.69 21.62 -19.83
C ILE A 11 -2.76 20.96 -18.96
N SER A 12 -2.40 20.49 -17.79
CA SER A 12 -3.35 20.04 -16.78
C SER A 12 -3.44 21.07 -15.64
N GLU A 13 -4.65 21.38 -15.21
CA GLU A 13 -4.85 22.18 -14.01
C GLU A 13 -4.65 21.29 -12.78
N VAL A 14 -3.58 21.52 -12.03
CA VAL A 14 -3.38 20.90 -10.71
C VAL A 14 -4.03 21.80 -9.66
N LYS A 15 -5.10 21.31 -9.04
CA LYS A 15 -5.69 21.95 -7.88
C LYS A 15 -4.81 21.70 -6.67
N LEU A 16 -4.01 22.67 -6.28
CA LEU A 16 -3.25 22.58 -5.03
C LEU A 16 -4.21 22.74 -3.86
N MET A 17 -4.34 21.66 -3.08
CA MET A 17 -5.08 21.70 -1.83
C MET A 17 -4.17 22.15 -0.68
N HIS A 18 -4.72 22.98 0.19
CA HIS A 18 -4.11 23.30 1.47
C HIS A 18 -4.37 22.12 2.41
N ASN A 19 -3.35 21.42 2.88
CA ASN A 19 -3.44 20.23 3.73
C ASN A 19 -4.19 19.01 3.11
N PRO A 20 -3.65 18.37 2.08
CA PRO A 20 -4.20 17.11 1.59
C PRO A 20 -4.09 16.02 2.67
N ILE A 21 -5.06 15.11 2.71
CA ILE A 21 -4.97 13.91 3.52
C ILE A 21 -3.90 12.99 2.92
N VAL A 22 -2.90 12.68 3.70
CA VAL A 22 -1.82 11.73 3.37
C VAL A 22 -1.99 10.50 4.25
N VAL A 23 -2.15 9.34 3.63
CA VAL A 23 -2.25 8.07 4.34
C VAL A 23 -0.83 7.56 4.63
N ARG A 24 -0.49 7.34 5.90
CA ARG A 24 0.83 6.85 6.30
C ARG A 24 0.77 5.42 6.79
N VAL A 25 1.65 4.58 6.28
CA VAL A 25 1.74 3.15 6.63
C VAL A 25 3.13 2.84 7.17
N ASN A 26 3.20 2.57 8.48
CA ASN A 26 4.43 2.18 9.17
C ASN A 26 4.39 0.73 9.66
N LYS A 27 3.21 0.18 9.86
CA LYS A 27 2.97 -1.16 10.38
C LYS A 27 1.84 -1.85 9.61
N PHE A 28 1.85 -3.17 9.64
CA PHE A 28 0.78 -4.02 9.13
C PHE A 28 0.24 -4.86 10.29
N ASN A 29 -0.74 -4.34 10.98
CA ASN A 29 -1.52 -4.98 12.04
C ASN A 29 -2.97 -4.50 11.95
N GLU A 30 -3.85 -5.03 12.79
CA GLU A 30 -5.28 -4.72 12.75
C GLU A 30 -5.57 -3.23 13.01
N ASP A 31 -4.87 -2.62 13.97
CA ASP A 31 -5.04 -1.19 14.27
C ASP A 31 -4.59 -0.31 13.09
N ALA A 32 -3.48 -0.66 12.47
CA ALA A 32 -2.98 0.05 11.28
C ALA A 32 -3.94 -0.09 10.10
N ALA A 33 -4.50 -1.28 9.87
CA ALA A 33 -5.50 -1.50 8.83
C ALA A 33 -6.78 -0.69 9.08
N LYS A 34 -7.27 -0.67 10.32
CA LYS A 34 -8.42 0.15 10.70
C LYS A 34 -8.17 1.64 10.48
N LYS A 35 -7.00 2.13 10.90
CA LYS A 35 -6.62 3.53 10.67
C LYS A 35 -6.52 3.84 9.17
N PHE A 36 -5.95 2.93 8.39
CA PHE A 36 -5.84 3.06 6.94
C PHE A 36 -7.22 3.26 6.29
N THR A 37 -8.20 2.44 6.64
CA THR A 37 -9.58 2.58 6.16
C THR A 37 -10.17 3.94 6.51
N GLN A 38 -9.94 4.43 7.73
CA GLN A 38 -10.42 5.74 8.18
C GLN A 38 -9.76 6.89 7.41
N ASP A 39 -8.44 6.82 7.20
CA ASP A 39 -7.69 7.84 6.46
C ASP A 39 -8.09 7.85 4.97
N MET A 40 -8.32 6.68 4.37
CA MET A 40 -8.83 6.56 2.99
C MET A 40 -10.21 7.20 2.85
N ALA A 41 -11.13 6.96 3.79
CA ALA A 41 -12.45 7.58 3.80
C ALA A 41 -12.35 9.11 3.96
N ALA A 42 -11.48 9.59 4.84
CA ALA A 42 -11.25 11.02 5.01
C ALA A 42 -10.70 11.66 3.72
N ALA A 43 -9.79 10.99 3.02
CA ALA A 43 -9.24 11.46 1.76
C ALA A 43 -10.31 11.56 0.65
N HIS A 44 -11.22 10.58 0.56
CA HIS A 44 -12.36 10.65 -0.38
C HIS A 44 -13.28 11.85 -0.11
N ASN A 45 -13.47 12.22 1.16
CA ASN A 45 -14.35 13.30 1.57
C ASN A 45 -13.67 14.68 1.58
N SER A 46 -12.37 14.76 1.34
CA SER A 46 -11.60 16.02 1.38
C SER A 46 -11.75 16.90 0.15
N GLY A 47 -12.22 16.33 -0.96
CA GLY A 47 -12.24 16.99 -2.26
C GLY A 47 -10.90 16.95 -3.01
N GLN A 48 -9.88 16.22 -2.50
CA GLN A 48 -8.65 15.94 -3.24
C GLN A 48 -8.92 14.98 -4.40
N ASN A 49 -8.08 15.02 -5.43
CA ASN A 49 -8.26 14.23 -6.64
C ASN A 49 -7.32 13.03 -6.75
N ILE A 50 -6.44 12.85 -5.77
CA ILE A 50 -5.52 11.72 -5.66
C ILE A 50 -5.24 11.45 -4.18
N ILE A 51 -5.05 10.19 -3.81
CA ILE A 51 -4.75 9.80 -2.44
C ILE A 51 -3.27 9.37 -2.35
N PRO A 52 -2.39 10.18 -1.73
CA PRO A 52 -1.02 9.78 -1.48
C PRO A 52 -0.94 8.82 -0.28
N ILE A 53 -0.31 7.67 -0.50
CA ILE A 53 0.01 6.68 0.54
C ILE A 53 1.53 6.66 0.71
N VAL A 54 2.01 7.12 1.85
CA VAL A 54 3.43 7.11 2.21
C VAL A 54 3.75 5.86 3.01
N ILE A 55 4.71 5.08 2.53
CA ILE A 55 5.11 3.80 3.10
C ILE A 55 6.51 3.95 3.69
N ASP A 56 6.63 3.64 4.96
CA ASP A 56 7.90 3.48 5.67
C ASP A 56 7.77 2.32 6.66
N SER A 57 7.97 1.08 6.18
CA SER A 57 7.61 -0.12 6.95
C SER A 57 8.53 -1.31 6.67
N TYR A 58 8.82 -2.07 7.71
CA TYR A 58 9.43 -3.40 7.62
C TYR A 58 8.44 -4.50 7.20
N GLY A 59 7.15 -4.22 7.14
CA GLY A 59 6.11 -5.20 6.87
C GLY A 59 5.27 -5.56 8.10
N GLY A 60 4.71 -6.75 8.12
CA GLY A 60 3.90 -7.27 9.21
C GLY A 60 2.89 -8.32 8.77
N GLN A 61 1.66 -8.21 9.24
CA GLN A 61 0.61 -9.21 9.03
C GLN A 61 0.01 -9.13 7.62
N VAL A 62 -0.03 -10.27 6.94
CA VAL A 62 -0.55 -10.38 5.56
C VAL A 62 -2.04 -10.05 5.46
N TYR A 63 -2.86 -10.47 6.42
CA TYR A 63 -4.29 -10.14 6.38
C TYR A 63 -4.57 -8.64 6.53
N SER A 64 -3.76 -7.93 7.30
CA SER A 64 -3.82 -6.46 7.38
C SER A 64 -3.44 -5.80 6.05
N LEU A 65 -2.42 -6.31 5.36
CA LEU A 65 -2.08 -5.90 3.99
C LEU A 65 -3.27 -6.12 3.04
N MET A 66 -3.91 -7.29 3.09
CA MET A 66 -5.04 -7.61 2.23
C MET A 66 -6.23 -6.67 2.44
N SER A 67 -6.48 -6.28 3.69
CA SER A 67 -7.50 -5.26 4.01
C SER A 67 -7.16 -3.91 3.37
N MET A 68 -5.91 -3.46 3.49
CA MET A 68 -5.47 -2.20 2.88
C MET A 68 -5.55 -2.24 1.34
N ILE A 69 -5.19 -3.37 0.72
CA ILE A 69 -5.33 -3.56 -0.73
C ILE A 69 -6.79 -3.49 -1.16
N ALA A 70 -7.71 -4.07 -0.38
CA ALA A 70 -9.13 -3.99 -0.67
C ALA A 70 -9.63 -2.55 -0.65
N ASP A 71 -9.18 -1.73 0.30
CA ASP A 71 -9.50 -0.31 0.36
C ASP A 71 -8.98 0.44 -0.88
N ILE A 72 -7.76 0.16 -1.32
CA ILE A 72 -7.19 0.77 -2.54
C ILE A 72 -8.02 0.37 -3.77
N LYS A 73 -8.33 -0.91 -3.92
CA LYS A 73 -9.11 -1.43 -5.07
C LYS A 73 -10.54 -0.90 -5.12
N SER A 74 -11.11 -0.54 -3.99
CA SER A 74 -12.46 0.05 -3.90
C SER A 74 -12.47 1.57 -4.00
N SER A 75 -11.29 2.20 -4.12
CA SER A 75 -11.18 3.65 -4.23
C SER A 75 -11.67 4.16 -5.59
N ASP A 76 -12.51 5.20 -5.57
CA ASP A 76 -12.91 5.95 -6.77
C ASP A 76 -11.85 6.98 -7.20
N LEU A 77 -10.86 7.24 -6.34
CA LEU A 77 -9.76 8.15 -6.61
C LEU A 77 -8.48 7.36 -6.92
N PRO A 78 -7.65 7.88 -7.83
CA PRO A 78 -6.32 7.29 -8.06
C PRO A 78 -5.48 7.37 -6.79
N VAL A 79 -4.66 6.36 -6.59
CA VAL A 79 -3.77 6.21 -5.43
C VAL A 79 -2.33 6.35 -5.88
N ALA A 80 -1.58 7.26 -5.23
CA ALA A 80 -0.13 7.33 -5.38
C ALA A 80 0.55 6.65 -4.20
N THR A 81 1.53 5.79 -4.46
CA THR A 81 2.35 5.17 -3.41
C THR A 81 3.75 5.76 -3.41
N ILE A 82 4.25 6.07 -2.22
CA ILE A 82 5.53 6.79 -2.03
C ILE A 82 6.34 6.07 -0.95
N VAL A 83 7.53 5.61 -1.29
CA VAL A 83 8.47 5.01 -0.33
C VAL A 83 9.44 6.07 0.15
N GLU A 84 9.41 6.41 1.44
CA GLU A 84 10.32 7.41 2.04
C GLU A 84 11.71 6.82 2.33
N ALA A 85 11.77 5.75 3.12
CA ALA A 85 13.02 5.11 3.50
C ALA A 85 13.04 3.63 3.18
N LYS A 86 11.97 2.91 3.52
CA LYS A 86 11.87 1.48 3.27
C LYS A 86 10.44 1.02 3.02
N ALA A 87 10.33 0.05 2.12
CA ALA A 87 9.12 -0.74 1.95
C ALA A 87 9.53 -2.22 1.83
N MET A 88 9.37 -2.95 2.92
CA MET A 88 9.81 -4.34 3.01
C MET A 88 8.61 -5.26 3.22
N SER A 89 8.68 -6.49 2.65
CA SER A 89 7.64 -7.50 2.81
C SER A 89 6.25 -6.96 2.41
N CYS A 90 5.27 -6.93 3.31
CA CYS A 90 3.96 -6.32 3.07
C CYS A 90 4.04 -4.87 2.55
N GLY A 91 5.04 -4.09 2.99
CA GLY A 91 5.26 -2.72 2.51
C GLY A 91 5.64 -2.67 1.04
N ALA A 92 6.48 -3.59 0.58
CA ALA A 92 6.86 -3.71 -0.82
C ALA A 92 5.66 -4.10 -1.70
N VAL A 93 4.83 -5.03 -1.21
CA VAL A 93 3.60 -5.42 -1.91
C VAL A 93 2.64 -4.24 -2.02
N LEU A 94 2.36 -3.54 -0.92
CA LEU A 94 1.47 -2.38 -0.93
C LEU A 94 1.93 -1.30 -1.91
N PHE A 95 3.25 -1.07 -2.01
CA PHE A 95 3.84 -0.12 -2.94
C PHE A 95 3.44 -0.40 -4.40
N THR A 96 3.33 -1.66 -4.81
CA THR A 96 2.96 -2.03 -6.18
C THR A 96 1.52 -1.69 -6.56
N PHE A 97 0.66 -1.40 -5.59
CA PHE A 97 -0.74 -1.04 -5.82
C PHE A 97 -0.99 0.45 -6.08
N GLY A 98 0.05 1.27 -6.13
CA GLY A 98 -0.03 2.62 -6.68
C GLY A 98 -0.40 2.58 -8.17
N GLU A 99 -1.19 3.56 -8.60
CA GLU A 99 -1.61 3.70 -10.00
C GLU A 99 -0.40 3.82 -10.93
N ASP A 100 -0.54 3.40 -12.18
CA ASP A 100 0.51 3.53 -13.18
C ASP A 100 0.96 4.99 -13.33
N GLY A 101 2.27 5.21 -13.24
CA GLY A 101 2.86 6.55 -13.24
C GLY A 101 2.80 7.28 -11.90
N HIS A 102 2.21 6.67 -10.85
CA HIS A 102 2.06 7.25 -9.51
C HIS A 102 2.70 6.42 -8.41
N ARG A 103 3.77 5.71 -8.74
CA ARG A 103 4.62 4.99 -7.78
C ARG A 103 5.96 5.72 -7.67
N TYR A 104 6.26 6.23 -6.49
CA TYR A 104 7.42 7.07 -6.23
C TYR A 104 8.29 6.47 -5.14
N MET A 105 9.57 6.72 -5.23
CA MET A 105 10.55 6.21 -4.28
C MET A 105 11.63 7.27 -4.07
N ALA A 106 11.99 7.56 -2.83
CA ALA A 106 13.11 8.43 -2.54
C ALA A 106 14.43 7.82 -3.05
N PRO A 107 15.42 8.62 -3.46
CA PRO A 107 16.67 8.11 -4.06
C PRO A 107 17.41 7.07 -3.22
N ASP A 108 17.36 7.21 -1.90
CA ASP A 108 18.06 6.32 -0.95
C ASP A 108 17.12 5.28 -0.30
N ALA A 109 15.86 5.20 -0.76
CA ALA A 109 14.90 4.25 -0.22
C ALA A 109 15.18 2.82 -0.71
N THR A 110 14.78 1.85 0.10
CA THR A 110 14.92 0.42 -0.19
C THR A 110 13.57 -0.26 -0.29
N VAL A 111 13.38 -1.05 -1.34
CA VAL A 111 12.24 -1.96 -1.48
C VAL A 111 12.76 -3.40 -1.43
N MET A 112 12.16 -4.23 -0.58
CA MET A 112 12.55 -5.64 -0.43
C MET A 112 11.32 -6.54 -0.40
N ILE A 113 11.31 -7.51 -1.29
CA ILE A 113 10.32 -8.59 -1.33
C ILE A 113 10.96 -9.90 -0.88
N HIS A 114 10.24 -10.70 -0.12
CA HIS A 114 10.58 -12.07 0.23
C HIS A 114 9.29 -12.89 0.34
N ASP A 115 9.43 -14.20 0.33
CA ASP A 115 8.30 -15.12 0.48
C ASP A 115 7.62 -14.96 1.84
N VAL A 116 6.33 -15.27 1.89
CA VAL A 116 5.58 -15.24 3.15
C VAL A 116 6.23 -16.21 4.13
N SER A 117 6.63 -15.69 5.28
CA SER A 117 7.16 -16.50 6.36
C SER A 117 6.08 -16.83 7.39
N SER A 118 6.05 -18.08 7.81
CA SER A 118 5.27 -18.53 8.96
C SER A 118 6.19 -19.14 9.99
N GLY A 119 5.89 -18.94 11.26
CA GLY A 119 6.55 -19.59 12.37
C GLY A 119 5.51 -20.07 13.34
N GLY A 120 5.63 -21.30 13.83
CA GLY A 120 4.68 -21.86 14.76
C GLY A 120 5.31 -22.93 15.65
N PHE A 121 4.75 -23.07 16.85
CA PHE A 121 4.97 -24.19 17.77
C PHE A 121 3.63 -24.89 17.91
N GLY A 122 3.60 -26.21 17.65
CA GLY A 122 2.36 -26.94 17.74
C GLY A 122 2.51 -28.41 17.30
N LYS A 123 1.37 -29.07 17.15
CA LYS A 123 1.33 -30.43 16.60
C LYS A 123 1.69 -30.43 15.12
N VAL A 124 2.23 -31.54 14.63
CA VAL A 124 2.67 -31.67 13.22
C VAL A 124 1.58 -31.29 12.21
N GLU A 125 0.32 -31.64 12.48
CA GLU A 125 -0.80 -31.32 11.59
C GLU A 125 -1.13 -29.82 11.57
N GLU A 126 -0.99 -29.13 12.71
CA GLU A 126 -1.14 -27.67 12.80
C GLU A 126 -0.02 -26.97 12.02
N LEU A 127 1.23 -27.41 12.16
CA LEU A 127 2.38 -26.88 11.43
C LEU A 127 2.25 -27.07 9.92
N LYS A 128 1.70 -28.20 9.47
CA LYS A 128 1.41 -28.45 8.05
C LYS A 128 0.31 -27.52 7.53
N ALA A 129 -0.74 -27.28 8.31
CA ALA A 129 -1.80 -26.37 7.95
C ALA A 129 -1.29 -24.93 7.83
N ASP A 130 -0.45 -24.48 8.77
CA ASP A 130 0.16 -23.15 8.74
C ASP A 130 1.10 -22.98 7.53
N ALA A 131 1.90 -24.00 7.20
CA ALA A 131 2.75 -23.97 6.00
C ALA A 131 1.96 -23.92 4.70
N ALA A 132 0.87 -24.68 4.61
CA ALA A 132 -0.03 -24.67 3.43
C ALA A 132 -0.72 -23.31 3.27
N GLU A 133 -1.13 -22.67 4.37
CA GLU A 133 -1.73 -21.34 4.34
C GLU A 133 -0.72 -20.27 3.93
N ALA A 134 0.53 -20.35 4.42
CA ALA A 134 1.60 -19.45 4.01
C ALA A 134 1.87 -19.52 2.49
N ASP A 135 1.96 -20.74 1.94
CA ASP A 135 2.13 -20.96 0.49
C ASP A 135 0.95 -20.42 -0.32
N ARG A 136 -0.27 -20.64 0.14
CA ARG A 136 -1.49 -20.11 -0.49
C ARG A 136 -1.51 -18.57 -0.52
N LEU A 137 -1.11 -17.92 0.57
CA LEU A 137 -1.04 -16.47 0.68
C LEU A 137 0.04 -15.90 -0.23
N ASP A 138 1.20 -16.54 -0.27
CA ASP A 138 2.32 -16.16 -1.13
C ASP A 138 1.91 -16.16 -2.62
N GLN A 139 1.36 -17.26 -3.10
CA GLN A 139 0.85 -17.35 -4.46
C GLN A 139 -0.25 -16.32 -4.77
N LYS A 140 -1.13 -16.05 -3.82
CA LYS A 140 -2.18 -15.04 -3.98
C LYS A 140 -1.61 -13.64 -4.09
N ILE A 141 -0.63 -13.29 -3.25
CA ILE A 141 0.05 -11.99 -3.26
C ILE A 141 0.75 -11.76 -4.60
N PHE A 142 1.56 -12.71 -5.07
CA PHE A 142 2.24 -12.57 -6.36
C PHE A 142 1.27 -12.45 -7.53
N LYS A 143 0.17 -13.18 -7.51
CA LYS A 143 -0.90 -13.01 -8.51
C LYS A 143 -1.51 -11.61 -8.49
N MET A 144 -1.75 -11.05 -7.32
CA MET A 144 -2.32 -9.70 -7.20
C MET A 144 -1.35 -8.62 -7.67
N MET A 145 -0.05 -8.79 -7.44
CA MET A 145 0.98 -7.86 -7.89
C MET A 145 1.16 -7.86 -9.43
N ALA A 146 0.85 -8.98 -10.09
CA ALA A 146 1.02 -9.16 -11.52
C ALA A 146 -0.19 -8.66 -12.36
N GLN A 147 -1.26 -8.22 -11.73
CA GLN A 147 -2.45 -7.65 -12.38
C GLN A 147 -2.32 -6.14 -12.59
#